data_6eb039aa13a82bdcfd9819f52439305c
#
_entry.id   6eb039aa13a82bdcfd9819f52439305c
#
_cell.length_a   1.000
_cell.length_b   1.000
_cell.length_c   1.000
_cell.angle_alpha   90.00
_cell.angle_beta   90.00
_cell.angle_gamma   90.00
#
_symmetry.space_group_name_H-M   'P 1'
#
loop_
_entity.id
_entity.type
_entity.pdbx_description
1 polymer ?
#
loop_
_entity_poly.entity_id
_entity_poly.type
_entity_poly.pdbx_seq_one_letter_code
_entity_poly.pdbx_strand_id
1 'polypeptide(L)'
;MAGKIKHLVNRSGRYHARLVVPKDLRKIVGKTELRTPLGGDYRQAVRLLPGAVAQLQHKIALAERQQTGSKVGVGVARYPLAPDQLALSHYMQRLAFDDVLRNDPRYAAVSIDDLLVERLRQAIAGKLNDSELQELVGEQIDRFRSLGNLTAERGSDEWRIIARALCSAELEALARAAERDEGDYSGRPTTPMLIDAQPPAPPQETVNLKKLWDDYKTSRTQAGFMRDGGKRQDPVIENLRKFLRHNDARRVTKKDLLAWRDHLMTSLSAKTVNDIYLSTVRSLLGWAHENERLPENVSTTVKQPKPRKVKSREKGYTDQEALTVLTASINYQPKPNQFGYVRETPRHTAAKRWAPIICAFTGARISEITQLRKEDVRQEGDRWIIRITPDAGTVKAGDYRDVPLHRQIVDLGFIDYVNAAGAGPLFHNATEPEKFATAASSVSDEISKWLRRSKVTPEGVQPNHGWRHRLKTKASELGIDARVIDAIQGHAGRTAGDNYGDVTVAAKTRAIDRLPWIAD
;
A
#
# COMPACT_ATOMS: atom_id res chain seq x y z
N MET A 1 -17.48 28.70 -65.80
CA MET A 1 -17.58 27.69 -64.72
C MET A 1 -16.59 28.11 -63.63
N ALA A 2 -17.09 28.59 -62.50
CA ALA A 2 -16.23 28.96 -61.38
C ALA A 2 -15.52 27.71 -60.86
N GLY A 3 -14.18 27.71 -60.85
CA GLY A 3 -13.38 26.60 -60.39
C GLY A 3 -13.75 26.20 -58.96
N LYS A 4 -13.81 24.90 -58.64
CA LYS A 4 -14.03 24.39 -57.29
C LYS A 4 -12.89 24.87 -56.37
N ILE A 5 -13.20 25.72 -55.42
CA ILE A 5 -12.22 26.15 -54.39
C ILE A 5 -11.90 24.94 -53.51
N LYS A 6 -10.61 24.62 -53.37
CA LYS A 6 -10.11 23.53 -52.57
C LYS A 6 -10.54 23.72 -51.08
N HIS A 7 -11.02 22.64 -50.47
CA HIS A 7 -11.51 22.62 -49.07
C HIS A 7 -12.84 23.32 -48.78
N LEU A 8 -13.47 24.03 -49.76
CA LEU A 8 -14.78 24.63 -49.58
C LEU A 8 -15.88 23.67 -50.06
N VAL A 9 -16.86 23.38 -49.19
CA VAL A 9 -18.00 22.52 -49.51
C VAL A 9 -19.30 23.25 -49.16
N ASN A 10 -20.24 23.26 -50.08
CA ASN A 10 -21.60 23.73 -49.84
C ASN A 10 -22.48 22.52 -49.46
N ARG A 11 -23.22 22.63 -48.39
CA ARG A 11 -24.19 21.63 -47.96
C ARG A 11 -25.47 22.31 -47.55
N SER A 12 -26.53 22.05 -48.28
CA SER A 12 -27.86 22.63 -48.00
C SER A 12 -27.84 24.17 -47.83
N GLY A 13 -27.13 24.87 -48.71
CA GLY A 13 -27.05 26.32 -48.71
C GLY A 13 -26.07 26.95 -47.70
N ARG A 14 -25.32 26.12 -46.95
CA ARG A 14 -24.27 26.61 -46.01
C ARG A 14 -22.90 26.14 -46.44
N TYR A 15 -21.92 27.01 -46.35
CA TYR A 15 -20.53 26.75 -46.68
C TYR A 15 -19.77 26.22 -45.48
N HIS A 16 -18.86 25.28 -45.73
CA HIS A 16 -18.02 24.70 -44.68
C HIS A 16 -16.59 24.52 -45.24
N ALA A 17 -15.61 24.79 -44.41
CA ALA A 17 -14.25 24.26 -44.61
C ALA A 17 -14.25 22.77 -44.31
N ARG A 18 -13.62 21.97 -45.17
CA ARG A 18 -13.56 20.50 -45.00
C ARG A 18 -12.15 20.00 -45.23
N LEU A 19 -11.65 19.18 -44.29
CA LEU A 19 -10.37 18.48 -44.39
C LEU A 19 -10.57 16.99 -44.06
N VAL A 20 -10.02 16.11 -44.91
CA VAL A 20 -10.07 14.65 -44.68
C VAL A 20 -8.96 14.25 -43.72
N VAL A 21 -9.30 13.47 -42.70
CA VAL A 21 -8.31 12.94 -41.75
C VAL A 21 -7.62 11.73 -42.36
N PRO A 22 -6.27 11.67 -42.41
CA PRO A 22 -5.51 10.50 -42.79
C PRO A 22 -5.96 9.23 -42.08
N LYS A 23 -5.91 8.07 -42.74
CA LYS A 23 -6.47 6.82 -42.19
C LYS A 23 -5.83 6.41 -40.86
N ASP A 24 -4.55 6.59 -40.74
CA ASP A 24 -3.71 6.31 -39.57
C ASP A 24 -4.02 7.19 -38.36
N LEU A 25 -4.49 8.43 -38.59
CA LEU A 25 -4.83 9.37 -37.53
C LEU A 25 -6.30 9.30 -37.07
N ARG A 26 -7.16 8.56 -37.75
CA ARG A 26 -8.60 8.49 -37.43
C ARG A 26 -8.90 7.95 -36.07
N LYS A 27 -8.05 7.06 -35.53
CA LYS A 27 -8.19 6.55 -34.13
C LYS A 27 -7.88 7.60 -33.08
N ILE A 28 -7.01 8.54 -33.39
CA ILE A 28 -6.60 9.64 -32.51
C ILE A 28 -7.61 10.79 -32.60
N VAL A 29 -7.96 11.21 -33.79
CA VAL A 29 -8.88 12.32 -34.06
C VAL A 29 -10.35 11.94 -33.80
N GLY A 30 -10.69 10.65 -33.84
CA GLY A 30 -12.07 10.16 -33.66
C GLY A 30 -13.02 10.44 -34.82
N LYS A 31 -12.53 11.01 -35.96
CA LYS A 31 -13.34 11.42 -37.10
C LYS A 31 -12.65 11.09 -38.41
N THR A 32 -13.43 10.83 -39.45
CA THR A 32 -12.92 10.58 -40.83
C THR A 32 -12.63 11.85 -41.59
N GLU A 33 -13.27 12.98 -41.18
CA GLU A 33 -13.08 14.31 -41.73
C GLU A 33 -13.38 15.36 -40.67
N LEU A 34 -12.72 16.50 -40.78
CA LEU A 34 -12.94 17.69 -39.95
C LEU A 34 -13.69 18.72 -40.79
N ARG A 35 -14.60 19.46 -40.14
CA ARG A 35 -15.41 20.50 -40.78
C ARG A 35 -15.55 21.70 -39.84
N THR A 36 -15.52 22.91 -40.43
CA THR A 36 -15.82 24.16 -39.73
C THR A 36 -16.87 24.93 -40.53
N PRO A 37 -17.99 25.36 -39.95
CA PRO A 37 -19.00 26.15 -40.67
C PRO A 37 -18.47 27.58 -40.98
N LEU A 38 -18.77 28.06 -42.18
CA LEU A 38 -18.32 29.35 -42.71
C LEU A 38 -19.51 30.32 -42.99
N GLY A 39 -20.74 29.87 -42.74
CA GLY A 39 -21.95 30.67 -42.98
C GLY A 39 -22.66 30.37 -44.31
N GLY A 40 -23.66 31.16 -44.64
CA GLY A 40 -24.49 31.02 -45.88
C GLY A 40 -24.04 31.92 -47.03
N ASP A 41 -23.25 32.96 -46.76
CA ASP A 41 -22.75 33.85 -47.82
C ASP A 41 -21.45 33.34 -48.44
N TYR A 42 -21.41 33.27 -49.76
CA TYR A 42 -20.26 32.73 -50.48
C TYR A 42 -19.01 33.60 -50.35
N ARG A 43 -19.15 34.95 -50.44
CA ARG A 43 -17.99 35.85 -50.38
C ARG A 43 -17.37 35.86 -48.98
N GLN A 44 -18.21 35.85 -47.98
CA GLN A 44 -17.76 35.72 -46.60
C GLN A 44 -17.10 34.36 -46.34
N ALA A 45 -17.69 33.27 -46.81
CA ALA A 45 -17.13 31.94 -46.69
C ALA A 45 -15.75 31.80 -47.33
N VAL A 46 -15.55 32.38 -48.52
CA VAL A 46 -14.24 32.39 -49.22
C VAL A 46 -13.20 33.17 -48.40
N ARG A 47 -13.58 34.28 -47.79
CA ARG A 47 -12.69 35.09 -46.96
C ARG A 47 -12.28 34.38 -45.67
N LEU A 48 -13.18 33.62 -45.04
CA LEU A 48 -12.94 32.87 -43.81
C LEU A 48 -12.27 31.50 -44.03
N LEU A 49 -12.29 30.99 -45.27
CA LEU A 49 -11.81 29.67 -45.59
C LEU A 49 -10.34 29.43 -45.21
N PRO A 50 -9.37 30.32 -45.48
CA PRO A 50 -7.97 30.08 -45.16
C PRO A 50 -7.75 29.85 -43.67
N GLY A 51 -8.30 30.69 -42.78
CA GLY A 51 -8.19 30.56 -41.34
C GLY A 51 -8.82 29.27 -40.81
N ALA A 52 -10.02 28.94 -41.34
CA ALA A 52 -10.68 27.68 -40.96
C ALA A 52 -9.90 26.44 -41.43
N VAL A 53 -9.30 26.44 -42.59
CA VAL A 53 -8.44 25.33 -43.09
C VAL A 53 -7.19 25.23 -42.23
N ALA A 54 -6.54 26.34 -41.86
CA ALA A 54 -5.37 26.32 -40.99
C ALA A 54 -5.69 25.70 -39.61
N GLN A 55 -6.84 26.00 -39.00
CA GLN A 55 -7.30 25.35 -37.78
C GLN A 55 -7.50 23.84 -37.93
N LEU A 56 -8.08 23.40 -39.03
CA LEU A 56 -8.27 21.98 -39.29
C LEU A 56 -6.94 21.24 -39.54
N GLN A 57 -6.00 21.90 -40.23
CA GLN A 57 -4.63 21.37 -40.44
C GLN A 57 -3.88 21.28 -39.09
N HIS A 58 -4.02 22.28 -38.22
CA HIS A 58 -3.46 22.26 -36.89
C HIS A 58 -3.94 21.02 -36.08
N LYS A 59 -5.24 20.71 -36.14
CA LYS A 59 -5.78 19.51 -35.47
C LYS A 59 -5.17 18.22 -35.99
N ILE A 60 -4.92 18.13 -37.28
CA ILE A 60 -4.26 16.96 -37.90
C ILE A 60 -2.80 16.88 -37.46
N ALA A 61 -2.06 17.99 -37.50
CA ALA A 61 -0.66 18.03 -37.05
C ALA A 61 -0.47 17.63 -35.58
N LEU A 62 -1.39 18.04 -34.70
CA LEU A 62 -1.40 17.55 -33.31
C LEU A 62 -1.58 16.04 -33.20
N ALA A 63 -2.46 15.47 -34.02
CA ALA A 63 -2.70 14.02 -34.03
C ALA A 63 -1.50 13.24 -34.63
N GLU A 64 -0.84 13.76 -35.65
CA GLU A 64 0.41 13.19 -36.19
C GLU A 64 1.51 13.09 -35.15
N ARG A 65 1.63 14.10 -34.29
CA ARG A 65 2.59 14.14 -33.18
C ARG A 65 2.26 13.19 -32.04
N GLN A 66 0.99 13.04 -31.71
CA GLN A 66 0.56 12.03 -30.74
C GLN A 66 0.91 10.61 -31.21
N GLN A 67 0.84 10.37 -32.54
CA GLN A 67 1.19 9.10 -33.14
C GLN A 67 2.71 8.83 -33.14
N THR A 68 3.52 9.84 -33.44
CA THR A 68 4.98 9.70 -33.56
C THR A 68 5.72 9.69 -32.19
N GLY A 69 5.01 9.85 -31.06
CA GLY A 69 5.62 9.77 -29.73
C GLY A 69 6.62 10.88 -29.44
N SER A 70 6.72 11.90 -30.29
CA SER A 70 7.61 13.05 -30.11
C SER A 70 7.11 13.91 -28.95
N LYS A 71 7.74 13.74 -27.79
CA LYS A 71 7.57 14.59 -26.61
C LYS A 71 8.22 15.94 -26.89
N VAL A 72 7.54 16.84 -27.60
CA VAL A 72 7.80 18.25 -27.49
C VAL A 72 6.76 18.82 -26.55
N GLY A 73 7.07 18.79 -25.29
CA GLY A 73 6.26 19.41 -24.25
C GLY A 73 7.18 19.74 -23.10
N VAL A 74 7.20 20.99 -22.69
CA VAL A 74 7.54 21.31 -21.31
C VAL A 74 6.75 20.34 -20.46
N GLY A 75 7.43 19.50 -19.69
CA GLY A 75 6.78 18.44 -18.89
C GLY A 75 5.81 19.10 -17.93
N VAL A 76 4.52 18.88 -18.17
CA VAL A 76 3.47 19.42 -17.29
C VAL A 76 3.42 18.54 -16.05
N ALA A 77 3.59 19.15 -14.88
CA ALA A 77 3.49 18.44 -13.61
C ALA A 77 2.14 17.71 -13.49
N ARG A 78 2.11 16.51 -12.88
CA ARG A 78 0.88 15.70 -12.72
C ARG A 78 0.00 16.10 -11.55
N TYR A 79 0.24 17.25 -10.95
CA TYR A 79 -0.49 17.73 -9.76
C TYR A 79 -1.37 18.91 -10.14
N PRO A 80 -2.42 19.24 -9.35
CA PRO A 80 -3.17 20.45 -9.55
C PRO A 80 -2.23 21.65 -9.63
N LEU A 81 -2.34 22.41 -10.72
CA LEU A 81 -1.56 23.62 -10.98
C LEU A 81 -2.43 24.85 -10.73
N ALA A 82 -1.80 25.92 -10.29
CA ALA A 82 -2.47 27.22 -10.21
C ALA A 82 -2.85 27.75 -11.60
N PRO A 83 -3.88 28.61 -11.74
CA PRO A 83 -4.32 29.11 -13.03
C PRO A 83 -3.24 29.81 -13.85
N ASP A 84 -2.34 30.54 -13.23
CA ASP A 84 -1.17 31.19 -13.83
C ASP A 84 -0.16 30.17 -14.38
N GLN A 85 0.09 29.08 -13.64
CA GLN A 85 0.95 27.97 -14.10
C GLN A 85 0.36 27.22 -15.29
N LEU A 86 -0.98 27.01 -15.30
CA LEU A 86 -1.69 26.40 -16.43
C LEU A 86 -1.58 27.32 -17.66
N ALA A 87 -1.80 28.62 -17.48
CA ALA A 87 -1.69 29.62 -18.53
C ALA A 87 -0.26 29.68 -19.10
N LEU A 88 0.77 29.76 -18.24
CA LEU A 88 2.16 29.77 -18.66
C LEU A 88 2.53 28.50 -19.41
N SER A 89 2.11 27.35 -18.91
CA SER A 89 2.34 26.05 -19.58
C SER A 89 1.70 25.98 -20.95
N HIS A 90 0.48 26.52 -21.10
CA HIS A 90 -0.21 26.60 -22.38
C HIS A 90 0.50 27.56 -23.35
N TYR A 91 0.84 28.75 -22.89
CA TYR A 91 1.60 29.75 -23.65
C TYR A 91 2.91 29.18 -24.22
N MET A 92 3.75 28.60 -23.36
CA MET A 92 5.01 27.99 -23.79
C MET A 92 4.82 26.88 -24.82
N GLN A 93 3.77 26.07 -24.64
CA GLN A 93 3.45 25.00 -25.58
C GLN A 93 2.99 25.54 -26.94
N ARG A 94 2.22 26.64 -26.95
CA ARG A 94 1.79 27.29 -28.18
C ARG A 94 2.99 27.84 -28.96
N LEU A 95 3.94 28.49 -28.27
CA LEU A 95 5.17 28.98 -28.91
C LEU A 95 6.04 27.86 -29.45
N ALA A 96 6.24 26.78 -28.66
CA ALA A 96 6.99 25.62 -29.13
C ALA A 96 6.33 24.96 -30.34
N PHE A 97 5.01 24.98 -30.40
CA PHE A 97 4.27 24.48 -31.54
C PHE A 97 4.40 25.39 -32.79
N ASP A 98 4.36 26.71 -32.60
CA ASP A 98 4.60 27.69 -33.66
C ASP A 98 6.01 27.50 -34.27
N ASP A 99 7.04 27.30 -33.45
CA ASP A 99 8.41 27.03 -33.91
C ASP A 99 8.49 25.79 -34.80
N VAL A 100 7.72 24.76 -34.46
CA VAL A 100 7.70 23.53 -35.27
C VAL A 100 6.94 23.73 -36.59
N LEU A 101 5.83 24.47 -36.56
CA LEU A 101 5.11 24.75 -37.80
C LEU A 101 5.96 25.56 -38.79
N ARG A 102 6.72 26.54 -38.28
CA ARG A 102 7.63 27.34 -39.11
C ARG A 102 8.75 26.53 -39.76
N ASN A 103 9.17 25.45 -39.13
CA ASN A 103 10.18 24.54 -39.70
C ASN A 103 9.60 23.49 -40.66
N ASP A 104 8.27 23.44 -40.85
CA ASP A 104 7.62 22.50 -41.74
C ASP A 104 7.17 23.22 -43.04
N PRO A 105 7.77 22.90 -44.24
CA PRO A 105 7.43 23.57 -45.48
C PRO A 105 5.96 23.45 -45.90
N ARG A 106 5.21 22.55 -45.31
CA ARG A 106 3.77 22.37 -45.56
C ARG A 106 2.89 23.47 -44.93
N TYR A 107 3.43 24.25 -44.01
CA TYR A 107 2.70 25.19 -43.15
C TYR A 107 3.28 26.60 -43.23
N ALA A 108 3.76 27.05 -44.37
CA ALA A 108 4.57 28.24 -44.61
C ALA A 108 3.93 29.60 -44.26
N ALA A 109 2.70 29.66 -43.79
CA ALA A 109 2.08 30.88 -43.25
C ALA A 109 0.93 30.50 -42.31
N VAL A 110 0.99 30.94 -41.05
CA VAL A 110 -0.11 30.80 -40.09
C VAL A 110 -0.90 32.12 -40.12
N SER A 111 -1.99 32.17 -40.86
CA SER A 111 -2.87 33.34 -40.77
C SER A 111 -3.61 33.32 -39.44
N ILE A 112 -3.52 34.42 -38.69
CA ILE A 112 -4.24 34.61 -37.44
C ILE A 112 -5.70 34.90 -37.77
N ASP A 113 -6.63 34.21 -37.09
CA ASP A 113 -8.07 34.42 -37.24
C ASP A 113 -8.51 35.61 -36.36
N ASP A 114 -8.82 36.75 -36.99
CA ASP A 114 -9.29 37.96 -36.30
C ASP A 114 -10.55 37.70 -35.46
N LEU A 115 -11.43 36.80 -35.89
CA LEU A 115 -12.61 36.44 -35.14
C LEU A 115 -12.25 35.69 -33.83
N LEU A 116 -11.26 34.81 -33.90
CA LEU A 116 -10.75 34.13 -32.73
C LEU A 116 -10.14 35.15 -31.74
N VAL A 117 -9.33 36.09 -32.23
CA VAL A 117 -8.73 37.13 -31.41
C VAL A 117 -9.81 37.95 -30.71
N GLU A 118 -10.87 38.35 -31.42
CA GLU A 118 -11.99 39.10 -30.83
C GLU A 118 -12.72 38.27 -29.77
N ARG A 119 -13.01 37.02 -30.04
CA ARG A 119 -13.65 36.12 -29.06
C ARG A 119 -12.78 35.87 -27.81
N LEU A 120 -11.47 35.75 -27.95
CA LEU A 120 -10.55 35.65 -26.82
C LEU A 120 -10.57 36.91 -25.96
N ARG A 121 -10.60 38.10 -26.58
CA ARG A 121 -10.76 39.38 -25.85
C ARG A 121 -12.07 39.46 -25.08
N GLN A 122 -13.18 39.03 -25.69
CA GLN A 122 -14.49 38.98 -25.03
C GLN A 122 -14.50 37.97 -23.87
N ALA A 123 -13.82 36.82 -24.01
CA ALA A 123 -13.65 35.83 -22.93
C ALA A 123 -12.91 36.43 -21.74
N ILE A 124 -11.79 37.12 -21.98
CA ILE A 124 -10.96 37.76 -20.96
C ILE A 124 -11.76 38.85 -20.25
N ALA A 125 -12.56 39.65 -21.01
CA ALA A 125 -13.44 40.69 -20.49
C ALA A 125 -14.67 40.13 -19.72
N GLY A 126 -14.85 38.82 -19.63
CA GLY A 126 -15.95 38.16 -18.92
C GLY A 126 -17.31 38.29 -19.62
N LYS A 127 -17.33 38.55 -20.93
CA LYS A 127 -18.55 38.70 -21.74
C LYS A 127 -19.11 37.40 -22.31
N LEU A 128 -18.39 36.28 -22.19
CA LEU A 128 -18.79 34.98 -22.70
C LEU A 128 -19.35 34.06 -21.60
N ASN A 129 -20.35 33.28 -21.98
CA ASN A 129 -20.91 32.25 -21.10
C ASN A 129 -20.05 30.97 -21.08
N ASP A 130 -20.40 30.01 -20.21
CA ASP A 130 -19.63 28.76 -20.02
C ASP A 130 -19.55 27.86 -21.27
N SER A 131 -20.57 27.88 -22.12
CA SER A 131 -20.58 27.13 -23.38
C SER A 131 -19.63 27.71 -24.40
N GLU A 132 -19.60 29.04 -24.50
CA GLU A 132 -18.69 29.77 -25.39
C GLU A 132 -17.24 29.68 -24.93
N LEU A 133 -16.98 29.73 -23.62
CA LEU A 133 -15.65 29.47 -23.05
C LEU A 133 -15.19 28.03 -23.33
N GLN A 134 -16.10 27.04 -23.20
CA GLN A 134 -15.80 25.66 -23.53
C GLN A 134 -15.45 25.46 -25.03
N GLU A 135 -16.08 26.20 -25.93
CA GLU A 135 -15.72 26.16 -27.36
C GLU A 135 -14.31 26.68 -27.61
N LEU A 136 -13.86 27.71 -26.87
CA LEU A 136 -12.55 28.31 -27.06
C LEU A 136 -11.41 27.51 -26.47
N VAL A 137 -11.54 27.06 -25.22
CA VAL A 137 -10.43 26.46 -24.45
C VAL A 137 -10.78 25.11 -23.82
N GLY A 138 -11.91 24.51 -24.16
CA GLY A 138 -12.34 23.23 -23.58
C GLY A 138 -11.38 22.08 -23.86
N GLU A 139 -10.82 22.01 -25.06
CA GLU A 139 -9.81 20.98 -25.40
C GLU A 139 -8.56 21.09 -24.51
N GLN A 140 -8.12 22.31 -24.22
CA GLN A 140 -6.97 22.59 -23.36
C GLN A 140 -7.27 22.23 -21.91
N ILE A 141 -8.46 22.59 -21.43
CA ILE A 141 -8.92 22.21 -20.07
C ILE A 141 -8.98 20.68 -19.93
N ASP A 142 -9.59 19.98 -20.89
CA ASP A 142 -9.73 18.54 -20.86
C ASP A 142 -8.36 17.83 -20.95
N ARG A 143 -7.41 18.40 -21.70
CA ARG A 143 -6.03 17.93 -21.71
C ARG A 143 -5.38 18.07 -20.33
N PHE A 144 -5.43 19.23 -19.70
CA PHE A 144 -4.87 19.42 -18.35
C PHE A 144 -5.56 18.55 -17.31
N ARG A 145 -6.87 18.32 -17.43
CA ARG A 145 -7.61 17.38 -16.59
C ARG A 145 -7.11 15.94 -16.78
N SER A 146 -6.92 15.50 -18.02
CA SER A 146 -6.42 14.15 -18.33
C SER A 146 -4.99 13.92 -17.81
N LEU A 147 -4.18 14.97 -17.72
CA LEU A 147 -2.85 14.97 -17.12
C LEU A 147 -2.89 15.04 -15.58
N GLY A 148 -4.05 15.22 -14.96
CA GLY A 148 -4.21 15.37 -13.52
C GLY A 148 -3.81 16.75 -12.98
N ASN A 149 -3.75 17.76 -13.84
CA ASN A 149 -3.30 19.11 -13.48
C ASN A 149 -4.42 20.02 -12.99
N LEU A 150 -5.68 19.63 -13.15
CA LEU A 150 -6.82 20.35 -12.62
C LEU A 150 -7.97 19.40 -12.24
N THR A 151 -8.76 19.83 -11.25
CA THR A 151 -9.94 19.11 -10.76
C THR A 151 -11.22 19.93 -10.88
N ALA A 152 -11.14 21.20 -11.29
CA ALA A 152 -12.26 22.12 -11.38
C ALA A 152 -13.38 21.55 -12.27
N GLU A 153 -14.62 21.58 -11.78
CA GLU A 153 -15.80 21.15 -12.52
C GLU A 153 -16.24 22.27 -13.48
N ARG A 154 -16.76 21.87 -14.66
CA ARG A 154 -17.26 22.81 -15.66
C ARG A 154 -18.36 23.71 -15.05
N GLY A 155 -18.25 25.01 -15.27
CA GLY A 155 -19.20 26.00 -14.77
C GLY A 155 -18.97 26.45 -13.32
N SER A 156 -17.96 25.89 -12.61
CA SER A 156 -17.52 26.44 -11.33
C SER A 156 -16.74 27.74 -11.51
N ASP A 157 -16.64 28.56 -10.45
CA ASP A 157 -15.86 29.81 -10.49
C ASP A 157 -14.38 29.52 -10.76
N GLU A 158 -13.84 28.45 -10.18
CA GLU A 158 -12.47 28.02 -10.45
C GLU A 158 -12.27 27.65 -11.93
N TRP A 159 -13.21 26.92 -12.53
CA TRP A 159 -13.16 26.57 -13.95
C TRP A 159 -13.20 27.83 -14.84
N ARG A 160 -14.05 28.84 -14.51
CA ARG A 160 -14.11 30.09 -15.27
C ARG A 160 -12.83 30.89 -15.16
N ILE A 161 -12.19 30.92 -13.98
CA ILE A 161 -10.88 31.55 -13.78
C ILE A 161 -9.84 30.88 -14.67
N ILE A 162 -9.77 29.55 -14.67
CA ILE A 162 -8.85 28.79 -15.52
C ILE A 162 -9.13 29.02 -16.99
N ALA A 163 -10.38 28.98 -17.42
CA ALA A 163 -10.76 29.21 -18.80
C ALA A 163 -10.31 30.61 -19.31
N ARG A 164 -10.53 31.66 -18.52
CA ARG A 164 -10.06 33.01 -18.85
C ARG A 164 -8.54 33.14 -18.86
N ALA A 165 -7.86 32.46 -17.94
CA ALA A 165 -6.41 32.40 -17.89
C ALA A 165 -5.82 31.76 -19.16
N LEU A 166 -6.42 30.64 -19.62
CA LEU A 166 -6.04 29.99 -20.88
C LEU A 166 -6.35 30.83 -22.11
N CYS A 167 -7.48 31.54 -22.12
CA CYS A 167 -7.79 32.51 -23.20
C CYS A 167 -6.76 33.65 -23.27
N SER A 168 -6.31 34.15 -22.13
CA SER A 168 -5.26 35.16 -22.05
C SER A 168 -3.92 34.66 -22.58
N ALA A 169 -3.56 33.41 -22.21
CA ALA A 169 -2.34 32.76 -22.69
C ALA A 169 -2.39 32.50 -24.22
N GLU A 170 -3.54 32.09 -24.74
CA GLU A 170 -3.72 31.88 -26.19
C GLU A 170 -3.61 33.22 -26.97
N LEU A 171 -4.25 34.29 -26.47
CA LEU A 171 -4.16 35.60 -27.08
C LEU A 171 -2.72 36.14 -27.10
N GLU A 172 -1.99 35.97 -26.01
CA GLU A 172 -0.59 36.36 -25.90
C GLU A 172 0.31 35.52 -26.85
N ALA A 173 0.05 34.25 -26.99
CA ALA A 173 0.79 33.38 -27.93
C ALA A 173 0.52 33.78 -29.39
N LEU A 174 -0.70 34.14 -29.72
CA LEU A 174 -1.05 34.64 -31.07
C LEU A 174 -0.35 35.97 -31.36
N ALA A 175 -0.23 36.87 -30.39
CA ALA A 175 0.52 38.13 -30.56
C ALA A 175 2.00 37.83 -30.85
N ARG A 176 2.61 36.91 -30.12
CA ARG A 176 4.00 36.47 -30.41
C ARG A 176 4.14 35.82 -31.78
N ALA A 177 3.15 35.02 -32.21
CA ALA A 177 3.16 34.43 -33.53
C ALA A 177 3.11 35.50 -34.64
N ALA A 178 2.31 36.58 -34.45
CA ALA A 178 2.25 37.73 -35.36
C ALA A 178 3.61 38.45 -35.49
N GLU A 179 4.27 38.73 -34.38
CA GLU A 179 5.61 39.35 -34.38
C GLU A 179 6.65 38.46 -35.09
N ARG A 180 6.58 37.16 -34.88
CA ARG A 180 7.45 36.18 -35.57
C ARG A 180 7.19 36.09 -37.08
N ASP A 181 5.97 36.38 -37.52
CA ASP A 181 5.66 36.46 -38.96
C ASP A 181 6.37 37.67 -39.64
N GLU A 182 6.64 38.71 -38.84
CA GLU A 182 7.41 39.89 -39.24
C GLU A 182 8.94 39.68 -39.03
N GLY A 183 9.35 38.54 -38.50
CA GLY A 183 10.76 38.20 -38.22
C GLY A 183 11.25 38.60 -36.83
N ASP A 184 10.37 39.13 -35.96
CA ASP A 184 10.74 39.51 -34.59
C ASP A 184 10.49 38.36 -33.60
N TYR A 185 11.56 37.80 -33.05
CA TYR A 185 11.56 36.76 -32.04
C TYR A 185 11.87 37.31 -30.63
N SER A 186 12.01 38.60 -30.45
CA SER A 186 12.38 39.22 -29.17
C SER A 186 11.18 39.39 -28.23
N GLY A 187 9.96 39.26 -28.73
CA GLY A 187 8.73 39.50 -28.00
C GLY A 187 8.59 38.63 -26.75
N ARG A 188 8.15 39.25 -25.65
CA ARG A 188 7.93 38.61 -24.35
C ARG A 188 6.48 38.78 -23.91
N PRO A 189 5.98 37.93 -22.96
CA PRO A 189 4.64 38.11 -22.43
C PRO A 189 4.45 39.51 -21.85
N THR A 190 3.30 40.12 -22.13
CA THR A 190 2.90 41.42 -21.57
C THR A 190 1.85 41.29 -20.49
N THR A 191 1.16 40.17 -20.43
CA THR A 191 0.14 39.87 -19.42
C THR A 191 0.79 39.61 -18.07
N PRO A 192 0.47 40.35 -16.98
CA PRO A 192 1.09 40.21 -15.66
C PRO A 192 1.04 38.76 -15.13
N MET A 193 -0.08 38.06 -15.33
CA MET A 193 -0.26 36.70 -14.92
C MET A 193 0.79 35.73 -15.54
N LEU A 194 1.26 35.99 -16.77
CA LEU A 194 2.29 35.17 -17.42
C LEU A 194 3.70 35.63 -17.06
N ILE A 195 3.91 36.91 -16.74
CA ILE A 195 5.21 37.46 -16.32
C ILE A 195 5.57 36.93 -14.93
N ASP A 196 4.60 36.94 -14.00
CA ASP A 196 4.79 36.58 -12.60
C ASP A 196 4.72 35.07 -12.35
N ALA A 197 4.20 34.30 -13.31
CA ALA A 197 4.04 32.87 -13.17
C ALA A 197 5.39 32.16 -13.08
N GLN A 198 5.52 31.30 -12.07
CA GLN A 198 6.66 30.38 -11.99
C GLN A 198 6.41 29.15 -12.85
N PRO A 199 7.39 28.71 -13.65
CA PRO A 199 7.25 27.47 -14.41
C PRO A 199 6.88 26.33 -13.45
N PRO A 200 5.95 25.44 -13.85
CA PRO A 200 5.68 24.26 -13.05
C PRO A 200 6.99 23.47 -12.86
N ALA A 201 7.22 23.00 -11.66
CA ALA A 201 8.37 22.15 -11.37
C ALA A 201 8.45 21.00 -12.39
N PRO A 202 9.64 20.59 -12.84
CA PRO A 202 9.78 19.48 -13.77
C PRO A 202 9.05 18.24 -13.19
N PRO A 203 8.43 17.41 -14.04
CA PRO A 203 7.69 16.24 -13.57
C PRO A 203 8.63 15.38 -12.74
N GLN A 204 8.38 15.32 -11.45
CA GLN A 204 9.12 14.43 -10.58
C GLN A 204 8.86 12.99 -11.03
N GLU A 205 9.91 12.19 -11.15
CA GLU A 205 9.75 10.78 -11.50
C GLU A 205 8.77 10.11 -10.54
N THR A 206 7.81 9.38 -11.12
CA THR A 206 6.81 8.66 -10.33
C THR A 206 7.50 7.54 -9.55
N VAL A 207 7.25 7.46 -8.27
CA VAL A 207 7.73 6.36 -7.43
C VAL A 207 6.65 5.30 -7.33
N ASN A 208 6.83 4.21 -8.07
CA ASN A 208 5.86 3.12 -8.09
C ASN A 208 5.77 2.45 -6.70
N LEU A 209 4.60 2.55 -6.05
CA LEU A 209 4.35 2.07 -4.69
C LEU A 209 4.56 0.55 -4.56
N LYS A 210 4.18 -0.23 -5.57
CA LYS A 210 4.40 -1.68 -5.56
C LYS A 210 5.89 -2.01 -5.65
N LYS A 211 6.62 -1.38 -6.57
CA LYS A 211 8.07 -1.57 -6.68
C LYS A 211 8.79 -1.12 -5.41
N LEU A 212 8.38 0.00 -4.83
CA LEU A 212 8.91 0.50 -3.56
C LEU A 212 8.71 -0.52 -2.43
N TRP A 213 7.55 -1.17 -2.39
CA TRP A 213 7.27 -2.25 -1.45
C TRP A 213 8.15 -3.48 -1.68
N ASP A 214 8.33 -3.90 -2.93
CA ASP A 214 9.17 -5.05 -3.26
C ASP A 214 10.64 -4.79 -2.93
N ASP A 215 11.16 -3.59 -3.20
CA ASP A 215 12.51 -3.15 -2.81
C ASP A 215 12.67 -3.14 -1.28
N TYR A 216 11.69 -2.62 -0.54
CA TYR A 216 11.67 -2.64 0.93
C TYR A 216 11.69 -4.07 1.48
N LYS A 217 10.84 -4.98 0.95
CA LYS A 217 10.84 -6.40 1.36
C LYS A 217 12.21 -7.04 1.17
N THR A 218 12.81 -6.81 0.01
CA THR A 218 14.14 -7.35 -0.31
C THR A 218 15.18 -6.86 0.70
N SER A 219 15.25 -5.57 0.95
CA SER A 219 16.15 -4.96 1.94
C SER A 219 15.94 -5.54 3.34
N ARG A 220 14.69 -5.67 3.80
CA ARG A 220 14.37 -6.19 5.14
C ARG A 220 14.66 -7.69 5.27
N THR A 221 14.43 -8.46 4.21
CA THR A 221 14.71 -9.90 4.20
C THR A 221 16.23 -10.15 4.24
N GLN A 222 17.00 -9.40 3.46
CA GLN A 222 18.47 -9.47 3.49
C GLN A 222 19.04 -9.10 4.87
N ALA A 223 18.43 -8.14 5.55
CA ALA A 223 18.79 -7.76 6.92
C ALA A 223 18.24 -8.72 8.01
N GLY A 224 17.59 -9.84 7.64
CA GLY A 224 17.09 -10.87 8.58
C GLY A 224 15.77 -10.52 9.29
N PHE A 225 15.09 -9.41 8.93
CA PHE A 225 13.89 -8.94 9.66
C PHE A 225 12.57 -9.51 9.15
N MET A 226 12.40 -9.77 7.86
CA MET A 226 11.17 -10.29 7.25
C MET A 226 11.32 -11.76 6.85
N ARG A 227 11.43 -12.65 7.84
CA ARG A 227 11.63 -14.10 7.62
C ARG A 227 10.51 -14.77 6.84
N ASP A 228 9.28 -14.23 6.88
CA ASP A 228 8.12 -14.72 6.13
C ASP A 228 8.02 -14.11 4.71
N GLY A 229 9.01 -13.31 4.28
CA GLY A 229 9.01 -12.62 2.99
C GLY A 229 7.91 -11.55 2.86
N GLY A 230 7.40 -11.04 3.99
CA GLY A 230 6.38 -9.99 4.00
C GLY A 230 4.95 -10.46 3.72
N LYS A 231 4.68 -11.76 3.73
CA LYS A 231 3.35 -12.35 3.45
C LYS A 231 2.20 -11.73 4.24
N ARG A 232 2.48 -11.31 5.48
CA ARG A 232 1.49 -10.66 6.34
C ARG A 232 1.18 -9.23 5.91
N GLN A 233 2.16 -8.52 5.36
CA GLN A 233 2.08 -7.12 5.00
C GLN A 233 1.69 -6.90 3.54
N ASP A 234 1.91 -7.87 2.64
CA ASP A 234 1.52 -7.79 1.23
C ASP A 234 0.04 -7.36 1.05
N PRO A 235 -0.94 -7.96 1.77
CA PRO A 235 -2.34 -7.56 1.65
C PRO A 235 -2.61 -6.11 2.09
N VAL A 236 -1.79 -5.57 3.01
CA VAL A 236 -1.92 -4.19 3.50
C VAL A 236 -1.58 -3.20 2.40
N ILE A 237 -0.46 -3.42 1.71
CA ILE A 237 -0.02 -2.54 0.61
C ILE A 237 -0.99 -2.64 -0.57
N GLU A 238 -1.47 -3.83 -0.89
CA GLU A 238 -2.46 -4.00 -1.95
C GLU A 238 -3.80 -3.33 -1.61
N ASN A 239 -4.24 -3.38 -0.36
CA ASN A 239 -5.42 -2.66 0.11
C ASN A 239 -5.25 -1.13 -0.02
N LEU A 240 -4.09 -0.60 0.39
CA LEU A 240 -3.78 0.83 0.22
C LEU A 240 -3.81 1.24 -1.26
N ARG A 241 -3.17 0.47 -2.14
CA ARG A 241 -3.16 0.76 -3.59
C ARG A 241 -4.56 0.80 -4.19
N LYS A 242 -5.41 -0.16 -3.83
CA LYS A 242 -6.82 -0.21 -4.28
C LYS A 242 -7.60 1.00 -3.79
N PHE A 243 -7.39 1.42 -2.55
CA PHE A 243 -8.04 2.60 -1.99
C PHE A 243 -7.63 3.88 -2.70
N LEU A 244 -6.33 4.07 -2.93
CA LEU A 244 -5.77 5.25 -3.58
C LEU A 244 -6.12 5.36 -5.07
N ARG A 245 -6.47 4.26 -5.73
CA ARG A 245 -6.71 4.16 -7.18
C ARG A 245 -5.55 4.63 -8.06
N HIS A 246 -4.35 4.71 -7.49
CA HIS A 246 -3.10 5.01 -8.19
C HIS A 246 -1.93 4.24 -7.57
N ASN A 247 -0.78 4.24 -8.24
CA ASN A 247 0.41 3.48 -7.82
C ASN A 247 1.64 4.39 -7.66
N ASP A 248 1.46 5.67 -7.40
CA ASP A 248 2.53 6.64 -7.20
C ASP A 248 2.63 7.03 -5.73
N ALA A 249 3.75 6.63 -5.07
CA ALA A 249 3.99 6.88 -3.66
C ALA A 249 4.22 8.38 -3.35
N ARG A 250 4.69 9.19 -4.32
CA ARG A 250 4.86 10.63 -4.13
C ARG A 250 3.54 11.38 -4.04
N ARG A 251 2.48 10.82 -4.62
CA ARG A 251 1.12 11.40 -4.56
C ARG A 251 0.36 11.07 -3.28
N VAL A 252 0.90 10.17 -2.45
CA VAL A 252 0.25 9.81 -1.19
C VAL A 252 0.38 10.96 -0.21
N THR A 253 -0.75 11.50 0.22
CA THR A 253 -0.82 12.59 1.18
C THR A 253 -1.23 12.09 2.58
N LYS A 254 -0.99 12.90 3.60
CA LYS A 254 -1.53 12.65 4.94
C LYS A 254 -3.07 12.53 4.93
N LYS A 255 -3.76 13.33 4.10
CA LYS A 255 -5.22 13.30 3.95
C LYS A 255 -5.70 11.95 3.42
N ASP A 256 -5.01 11.38 2.43
CA ASP A 256 -5.33 10.06 1.89
C ASP A 256 -5.17 8.96 2.95
N LEU A 257 -4.10 9.02 3.73
CA LEU A 257 -3.87 8.04 4.80
C LEU A 257 -4.88 8.16 5.94
N LEU A 258 -5.35 9.36 6.27
CA LEU A 258 -6.43 9.57 7.23
C LEU A 258 -7.76 9.02 6.70
N ALA A 259 -8.12 9.30 5.45
CA ALA A 259 -9.31 8.76 4.81
C ALA A 259 -9.27 7.22 4.70
N TRP A 260 -8.09 6.67 4.36
CA TRP A 260 -7.89 5.22 4.33
C TRP A 260 -8.02 4.58 5.72
N ARG A 261 -7.45 5.20 6.75
CA ARG A 261 -7.64 4.77 8.16
C ARG A 261 -9.12 4.70 8.51
N ASP A 262 -9.88 5.75 8.21
CA ASP A 262 -11.30 5.83 8.54
C ASP A 262 -12.11 4.79 7.77
N HIS A 263 -11.77 4.54 6.50
CA HIS A 263 -12.34 3.44 5.72
C HIS A 263 -12.03 2.07 6.35
N LEU A 264 -10.81 1.81 6.79
CA LEU A 264 -10.45 0.56 7.46
C LEU A 264 -11.21 0.35 8.78
N MET A 265 -11.50 1.43 9.50
CA MET A 265 -12.25 1.39 10.76
C MET A 265 -13.69 0.93 10.61
N THR A 266 -14.26 0.94 9.40
CA THR A 266 -15.61 0.41 9.15
C THR A 266 -15.70 -1.11 9.31
N SER A 267 -14.58 -1.83 9.17
CA SER A 267 -14.53 -3.30 9.17
C SER A 267 -13.49 -3.92 10.09
N LEU A 268 -12.52 -3.13 10.54
CA LEU A 268 -11.39 -3.62 11.33
C LEU A 268 -11.33 -2.96 12.71
N SER A 269 -10.74 -3.65 13.69
CA SER A 269 -10.51 -3.08 15.01
C SER A 269 -9.43 -1.98 14.99
N ALA A 270 -9.57 -0.97 15.85
CA ALA A 270 -8.59 0.10 16.02
C ALA A 270 -7.16 -0.43 16.25
N LYS A 271 -7.04 -1.57 16.96
CA LYS A 271 -5.75 -2.24 17.16
C LYS A 271 -5.18 -2.77 15.85
N THR A 272 -5.97 -3.46 15.04
CA THR A 272 -5.55 -4.00 13.74
C THR A 272 -5.14 -2.88 12.80
N VAL A 273 -5.95 -1.83 12.71
CA VAL A 273 -5.65 -0.66 11.87
C VAL A 273 -4.33 -0.01 12.28
N ASN A 274 -4.12 0.25 13.57
CA ASN A 274 -2.89 0.92 14.02
C ASN A 274 -1.65 0.02 13.95
N ASP A 275 -1.74 -1.24 14.45
CA ASP A 275 -0.59 -2.12 14.69
C ASP A 275 -0.16 -2.92 13.45
N ILE A 276 -1.05 -3.06 12.47
CA ILE A 276 -0.76 -3.78 11.23
C ILE A 276 -0.76 -2.81 10.05
N TYR A 277 -1.89 -2.17 9.75
CA TYR A 277 -2.06 -1.37 8.55
C TYR A 277 -1.20 -0.11 8.56
N LEU A 278 -1.43 0.78 9.52
CA LEU A 278 -0.67 2.03 9.63
C LEU A 278 0.81 1.78 9.95
N SER A 279 1.11 0.75 10.77
CA SER A 279 2.50 0.39 11.08
C SER A 279 3.27 -0.05 9.84
N THR A 280 2.67 -0.89 8.96
CA THR A 280 3.29 -1.32 7.71
C THR A 280 3.60 -0.15 6.78
N VAL A 281 2.60 0.73 6.57
CA VAL A 281 2.76 1.90 5.69
C VAL A 281 3.79 2.87 6.26
N ARG A 282 3.78 3.10 7.58
CA ARG A 282 4.76 3.97 8.26
C ARG A 282 6.19 3.45 8.10
N SER A 283 6.38 2.12 8.23
CA SER A 283 7.69 1.51 8.04
C SER A 283 8.17 1.59 6.59
N LEU A 284 7.27 1.39 5.62
CA LEU A 284 7.60 1.52 4.21
C LEU A 284 7.99 2.96 3.83
N LEU A 285 7.12 3.94 4.17
CA LEU A 285 7.36 5.34 3.83
C LEU A 285 8.54 5.94 4.60
N GLY A 286 8.78 5.46 5.84
CA GLY A 286 9.96 5.82 6.63
C GLY A 286 11.24 5.36 5.94
N TRP A 287 11.32 4.08 5.59
CA TRP A 287 12.45 3.53 4.86
C TRP A 287 12.66 4.23 3.50
N ALA A 288 11.57 4.53 2.78
CA ALA A 288 11.66 5.23 1.51
C ALA A 288 12.22 6.65 1.65
N HIS A 289 11.86 7.36 2.72
CA HIS A 289 12.41 8.67 3.05
C HIS A 289 13.90 8.57 3.47
N GLU A 290 14.23 7.63 4.36
CA GLU A 290 15.61 7.38 4.81
C GLU A 290 16.57 6.99 3.66
N ASN A 291 16.03 6.40 2.57
CA ASN A 291 16.79 6.03 1.37
C ASN A 291 16.57 7.01 0.19
N GLU A 292 16.17 8.24 0.47
CA GLU A 292 16.02 9.35 -0.50
C GLU A 292 15.06 9.04 -1.68
N ARG A 293 14.19 8.01 -1.53
CA ARG A 293 13.18 7.64 -2.52
C ARG A 293 11.97 8.57 -2.49
N LEU A 294 11.66 9.12 -1.32
CA LEU A 294 10.60 10.08 -1.08
C LEU A 294 11.15 11.31 -0.35
N PRO A 295 10.64 12.51 -0.66
CA PRO A 295 11.10 13.75 -0.02
C PRO A 295 10.73 13.82 1.46
N GLU A 296 9.63 13.17 1.86
CA GLU A 296 9.12 13.18 3.24
C GLU A 296 8.36 11.90 3.58
N ASN A 297 8.19 11.65 4.88
CA ASN A 297 7.31 10.59 5.38
C ASN A 297 5.99 11.17 5.91
N VAL A 298 4.97 11.23 5.05
CA VAL A 298 3.63 11.78 5.36
C VAL A 298 2.86 10.95 6.39
N SER A 299 3.31 9.74 6.74
CA SER A 299 2.60 8.82 7.64
C SER A 299 2.95 8.99 9.12
N THR A 300 3.98 9.75 9.48
CA THR A 300 4.53 9.85 10.85
C THR A 300 3.48 10.23 11.90
N THR A 301 2.60 11.15 11.57
CA THR A 301 1.56 11.68 12.46
C THR A 301 0.22 10.97 12.32
N VAL A 302 0.08 10.04 11.35
CA VAL A 302 -1.16 9.27 11.14
C VAL A 302 -1.23 8.14 12.14
N LYS A 303 -2.15 8.24 13.11
CA LYS A 303 -2.33 7.27 14.20
C LYS A 303 -3.81 6.92 14.33
N GLN A 304 -4.08 5.72 14.84
CA GLN A 304 -5.40 5.32 15.30
C GLN A 304 -5.34 5.12 16.81
N PRO A 305 -6.01 5.96 17.59
CA PRO A 305 -6.13 5.75 19.03
C PRO A 305 -6.77 4.40 19.34
N LYS A 306 -6.25 3.74 20.36
CA LYS A 306 -6.82 2.47 20.83
C LYS A 306 -7.61 2.73 22.10
N PRO A 307 -8.83 2.21 22.23
CA PRO A 307 -9.55 2.30 23.47
C PRO A 307 -8.75 1.62 24.59
N ARG A 308 -8.71 2.25 25.76
CA ARG A 308 -8.10 1.64 26.94
C ARG A 308 -8.90 0.40 27.33
N LYS A 309 -8.25 -0.76 27.30
CA LYS A 309 -8.88 -1.99 27.77
C LYS A 309 -9.08 -1.90 29.28
N VAL A 310 -10.32 -2.01 29.70
CA VAL A 310 -10.62 -2.20 31.12
C VAL A 310 -10.21 -3.64 31.48
N LYS A 311 -9.41 -3.76 32.54
CA LYS A 311 -8.97 -5.07 33.04
C LYS A 311 -10.10 -5.64 33.90
N SER A 312 -10.85 -6.60 33.38
CA SER A 312 -11.96 -7.27 34.07
C SER A 312 -11.50 -8.48 34.89
N ARG A 313 -10.32 -9.05 34.57
CA ARG A 313 -9.73 -10.20 35.25
C ARG A 313 -8.23 -10.31 35.00
N GLU A 314 -7.55 -11.20 35.72
CA GLU A 314 -6.17 -11.58 35.42
C GLU A 314 -6.07 -12.31 34.07
N LYS A 315 -4.93 -12.13 33.36
CA LYS A 315 -4.68 -12.75 32.05
C LYS A 315 -4.27 -14.23 32.16
N GLY A 316 -3.80 -14.65 33.32
CA GLY A 316 -3.43 -16.02 33.62
C GLY A 316 -4.63 -16.85 34.06
N TYR A 317 -4.45 -18.17 34.07
CA TYR A 317 -5.39 -19.10 34.71
C TYR A 317 -5.31 -18.99 36.22
N THR A 318 -6.45 -19.05 36.92
CA THR A 318 -6.52 -19.35 38.35
C THR A 318 -6.14 -20.82 38.60
N ASP A 319 -6.00 -21.24 39.87
CA ASP A 319 -5.68 -22.64 40.19
C ASP A 319 -6.78 -23.59 39.72
N GLN A 320 -8.05 -23.24 39.97
CA GLN A 320 -9.20 -24.04 39.53
C GLN A 320 -9.33 -24.12 38.00
N GLU A 321 -9.09 -23.02 37.30
CA GLU A 321 -9.11 -22.99 35.83
C GLU A 321 -7.97 -23.80 35.23
N ALA A 322 -6.77 -23.73 35.83
CA ALA A 322 -5.62 -24.52 35.46
C ALA A 322 -5.92 -26.01 35.61
N LEU A 323 -6.46 -26.42 36.75
CA LEU A 323 -6.90 -27.77 37.00
C LEU A 323 -7.90 -28.27 35.93
N THR A 324 -8.92 -27.47 35.64
CA THR A 324 -9.94 -27.78 34.61
C THR A 324 -9.30 -28.05 33.25
N VAL A 325 -8.39 -27.17 32.82
CA VAL A 325 -7.71 -27.29 31.50
C VAL A 325 -6.80 -28.54 31.49
N LEU A 326 -6.03 -28.77 32.55
CA LEU A 326 -5.10 -29.90 32.59
C LEU A 326 -5.85 -31.25 32.69
N THR A 327 -6.91 -31.32 33.47
CA THR A 327 -7.77 -32.53 33.52
C THR A 327 -8.37 -32.82 32.15
N ALA A 328 -8.83 -31.81 31.41
CA ALA A 328 -9.30 -32.00 30.04
C ALA A 328 -8.19 -32.45 29.09
N SER A 329 -6.96 -31.99 29.29
CA SER A 329 -5.81 -32.36 28.47
C SER A 329 -5.35 -33.81 28.78
N ILE A 330 -5.25 -34.18 30.06
CA ILE A 330 -4.84 -35.54 30.51
C ILE A 330 -5.84 -36.58 29.98
N ASN A 331 -7.15 -36.27 30.07
CA ASN A 331 -8.22 -37.19 29.69
C ASN A 331 -8.64 -37.02 28.21
N TYR A 332 -7.88 -36.29 27.40
CA TYR A 332 -8.25 -36.06 26.02
C TYR A 332 -8.29 -37.35 25.21
N GLN A 333 -9.43 -37.57 24.55
CA GLN A 333 -9.62 -38.65 23.58
C GLN A 333 -10.13 -38.06 22.27
N PRO A 334 -9.56 -38.45 21.11
CA PRO A 334 -10.02 -37.98 19.82
C PRO A 334 -11.43 -38.52 19.53
N LYS A 335 -12.32 -37.65 19.06
CA LYS A 335 -13.69 -38.05 18.75
C LYS A 335 -13.79 -38.62 17.33
N PRO A 336 -14.46 -39.76 17.15
CA PRO A 336 -14.75 -40.28 15.82
C PRO A 336 -15.74 -39.35 15.10
N ASN A 337 -15.68 -39.31 13.77
CA ASN A 337 -16.68 -38.64 12.93
C ASN A 337 -18.00 -39.43 12.92
N GLN A 338 -19.00 -38.92 12.18
CA GLN A 338 -20.31 -39.58 12.05
C GLN A 338 -20.29 -41.01 11.47
N PHE A 339 -19.16 -41.43 10.88
CA PHE A 339 -18.94 -42.75 10.32
C PHE A 339 -18.06 -43.63 11.22
N GLY A 340 -17.74 -43.20 12.44
CA GLY A 340 -16.92 -43.94 13.39
C GLY A 340 -15.39 -43.81 13.20
N TYR A 341 -14.91 -43.05 12.22
CA TYR A 341 -13.48 -42.92 11.94
C TYR A 341 -12.87 -41.77 12.71
N VAL A 342 -11.73 -42.00 13.37
CA VAL A 342 -10.87 -40.99 13.98
C VAL A 342 -9.91 -40.45 12.92
N ARG A 343 -10.13 -39.18 12.53
CA ARG A 343 -9.26 -38.51 11.55
C ARG A 343 -8.03 -37.86 12.18
N GLU A 344 -8.06 -37.63 13.48
CA GLU A 344 -6.95 -37.04 14.21
C GLU A 344 -5.77 -38.01 14.30
N THR A 345 -4.57 -37.51 14.00
CA THR A 345 -3.37 -38.33 14.06
C THR A 345 -2.91 -38.53 15.51
N PRO A 346 -2.20 -39.64 15.84
CA PRO A 346 -1.67 -39.85 17.19
C PRO A 346 -0.81 -38.70 17.70
N ARG A 347 -0.02 -38.05 16.83
CA ARG A 347 0.80 -36.88 17.20
C ARG A 347 -0.05 -35.67 17.56
N HIS A 348 -1.15 -35.41 16.88
CA HIS A 348 -2.08 -34.32 17.21
C HIS A 348 -2.84 -34.58 18.51
N THR A 349 -3.22 -35.83 18.75
CA THR A 349 -3.80 -36.28 20.04
C THR A 349 -2.81 -36.05 21.17
N ALA A 350 -1.56 -36.48 21.00
CA ALA A 350 -0.49 -36.24 21.97
C ALA A 350 -0.22 -34.75 22.20
N ALA A 351 -0.29 -33.93 21.16
CA ALA A 351 -0.14 -32.47 21.28
C ALA A 351 -1.20 -31.86 22.20
N LYS A 352 -2.47 -32.24 22.06
CA LYS A 352 -3.56 -31.74 22.93
C LYS A 352 -3.41 -32.21 24.35
N ARG A 353 -2.86 -33.43 24.57
CA ARG A 353 -2.56 -33.94 25.90
C ARG A 353 -1.36 -33.21 26.51
N TRP A 354 -0.21 -33.22 25.87
CA TRP A 354 1.06 -32.82 26.48
C TRP A 354 1.39 -31.35 26.42
N ALA A 355 1.05 -30.65 25.33
CA ALA A 355 1.48 -29.25 25.16
C ALA A 355 0.90 -28.29 26.22
N PRO A 356 -0.38 -28.39 26.64
CA PRO A 356 -0.88 -27.57 27.74
C PRO A 356 -0.19 -27.86 29.07
N ILE A 357 0.11 -29.15 29.37
CA ILE A 357 0.79 -29.59 30.59
C ILE A 357 2.21 -29.01 30.64
N ILE A 358 2.97 -29.15 29.56
CA ILE A 358 4.35 -28.64 29.50
C ILE A 358 4.32 -27.09 29.60
N CYS A 359 3.39 -26.43 28.92
CA CYS A 359 3.23 -24.96 29.04
C CYS A 359 2.89 -24.49 30.45
N ALA A 360 2.15 -25.27 31.23
CA ALA A 360 1.77 -24.92 32.59
C ALA A 360 2.99 -24.76 33.52
N PHE A 361 4.01 -25.59 33.37
CA PHE A 361 5.22 -25.59 34.20
C PHE A 361 6.40 -24.83 33.60
N THR A 362 6.41 -24.61 32.28
CA THR A 362 7.51 -23.88 31.60
C THR A 362 7.17 -22.47 31.20
N GLY A 363 5.88 -22.17 31.06
CA GLY A 363 5.42 -20.91 30.47
C GLY A 363 5.97 -20.67 29.07
N ALA A 364 6.43 -21.71 28.37
CA ALA A 364 6.88 -21.63 26.98
C ALA A 364 5.73 -21.21 26.05
N ARG A 365 6.06 -20.67 24.89
CA ARG A 365 5.03 -20.44 23.86
C ARG A 365 4.58 -21.78 23.31
N ILE A 366 3.28 -21.92 23.06
CA ILE A 366 2.73 -23.19 22.60
C ILE A 366 3.42 -23.68 21.31
N SER A 367 3.78 -22.79 20.38
CA SER A 367 4.51 -23.14 19.17
C SER A 367 5.92 -23.67 19.46
N GLU A 368 6.56 -23.22 20.53
CA GLU A 368 7.86 -23.72 20.99
C GLU A 368 7.75 -25.14 21.56
N ILE A 369 6.58 -25.52 22.08
CA ILE A 369 6.31 -26.88 22.55
C ILE A 369 5.86 -27.78 21.40
N THR A 370 4.97 -27.29 20.52
CA THR A 370 4.48 -28.12 19.40
C THR A 370 5.54 -28.41 18.34
N GLN A 371 6.67 -27.69 18.34
CA GLN A 371 7.82 -27.95 17.45
C GLN A 371 8.82 -28.94 18.04
N LEU A 372 8.69 -29.38 19.32
CA LEU A 372 9.64 -30.28 19.95
C LEU A 372 9.79 -31.61 19.16
N ARG A 373 11.03 -32.03 19.06
CA ARG A 373 11.43 -33.30 18.46
C ARG A 373 11.87 -34.27 19.56
N LYS A 374 11.94 -35.56 19.28
CA LYS A 374 12.45 -36.55 20.21
C LYS A 374 13.86 -36.23 20.72
N GLU A 375 14.73 -35.83 19.82
CA GLU A 375 16.12 -35.46 20.10
C GLU A 375 16.27 -34.15 20.95
N ASP A 376 15.22 -33.37 21.08
CA ASP A 376 15.20 -32.20 21.95
C ASP A 376 14.90 -32.53 23.41
N VAL A 377 14.56 -33.79 23.72
CA VAL A 377 14.30 -34.27 25.08
C VAL A 377 15.42 -35.22 25.50
N ARG A 378 16.11 -34.85 26.58
CA ARG A 378 17.25 -35.64 27.07
C ARG A 378 17.28 -35.68 28.59
N GLN A 379 18.02 -36.63 29.12
CA GLN A 379 18.32 -36.74 30.55
C GLN A 379 19.71 -36.14 30.85
N GLU A 380 19.79 -35.31 31.86
CA GLU A 380 21.04 -34.79 32.44
C GLU A 380 21.04 -35.10 33.95
N GLY A 381 21.90 -35.99 34.38
CA GLY A 381 21.88 -36.48 35.76
C GLY A 381 20.55 -37.16 36.09
N ASP A 382 19.90 -36.71 37.15
CA ASP A 382 18.57 -37.16 37.60
C ASP A 382 17.39 -36.41 36.97
N ARG A 383 17.65 -35.52 36.00
CA ARG A 383 16.64 -34.61 35.47
C ARG A 383 16.41 -34.79 33.98
N TRP A 384 15.15 -34.68 33.59
CA TRP A 384 14.75 -34.58 32.19
C TRP A 384 14.67 -33.13 31.78
N ILE A 385 15.20 -32.82 30.61
CA ILE A 385 15.34 -31.48 30.07
C ILE A 385 14.78 -31.45 28.67
N ILE A 386 14.05 -30.39 28.33
CA ILE A 386 13.68 -30.08 26.96
C ILE A 386 14.56 -28.94 26.44
N ARG A 387 15.10 -29.09 25.24
CA ARG A 387 15.78 -28.04 24.50
C ARG A 387 14.81 -27.34 23.54
N ILE A 388 14.53 -26.08 23.77
CA ILE A 388 13.75 -25.25 22.85
C ILE A 388 14.74 -24.53 21.95
N THR A 389 14.80 -24.92 20.66
CA THR A 389 15.84 -24.50 19.72
C THR A 389 15.24 -23.96 18.41
N PRO A 390 15.90 -22.97 17.76
CA PRO A 390 15.54 -22.54 16.41
C PRO A 390 15.63 -23.65 15.35
N ASP A 391 16.44 -24.68 15.57
CA ASP A 391 16.61 -25.82 14.64
C ASP A 391 15.32 -26.64 14.46
N ALA A 392 14.45 -26.62 15.47
CA ALA A 392 13.16 -27.31 15.43
C ALA A 392 12.04 -26.46 14.82
N GLY A 393 12.27 -25.16 14.66
CA GLY A 393 11.26 -24.24 14.15
C GLY A 393 11.54 -22.77 14.50
N THR A 394 10.54 -22.04 14.99
CA THR A 394 10.66 -20.60 15.27
C THR A 394 10.81 -20.34 16.77
N VAL A 395 11.92 -19.73 17.19
CA VAL A 395 12.12 -19.20 18.56
C VAL A 395 12.19 -17.68 18.47
N LYS A 396 11.32 -16.98 19.21
CA LYS A 396 11.22 -15.53 19.13
C LYS A 396 12.49 -14.79 19.59
N ALA A 397 13.23 -15.37 20.55
CA ALA A 397 14.49 -14.82 21.03
C ALA A 397 15.68 -15.08 20.07
N GLY A 398 15.55 -16.03 19.15
CA GLY A 398 16.60 -16.41 18.22
C GLY A 398 17.59 -17.45 18.77
N ASP A 399 17.68 -17.62 20.09
CA ASP A 399 18.61 -18.52 20.75
C ASP A 399 17.91 -19.75 21.32
N TYR A 400 18.68 -20.83 21.50
CA TYR A 400 18.19 -22.02 22.21
C TYR A 400 18.13 -21.79 23.72
N ARG A 401 17.32 -22.60 24.41
CA ARG A 401 17.32 -22.70 25.86
C ARG A 401 16.98 -24.12 26.34
N ASP A 402 17.65 -24.54 27.37
CA ASP A 402 17.36 -25.76 28.09
C ASP A 402 16.44 -25.46 29.26
N VAL A 403 15.34 -26.22 29.36
CA VAL A 403 14.31 -26.09 30.39
C VAL A 403 14.08 -27.45 31.04
N PRO A 404 14.31 -27.57 32.35
CA PRO A 404 14.02 -28.81 33.10
C PRO A 404 12.51 -29.08 33.09
N LEU A 405 12.16 -30.38 33.09
CA LEU A 405 10.77 -30.79 33.23
C LEU A 405 10.41 -30.89 34.73
N HIS A 406 9.21 -30.42 35.05
CA HIS A 406 8.62 -30.63 36.38
C HIS A 406 8.32 -32.10 36.59
N ARG A 407 8.47 -32.64 37.83
CA ARG A 407 8.25 -34.06 38.17
C ARG A 407 6.87 -34.53 37.72
N GLN A 408 5.83 -33.77 37.90
CA GLN A 408 4.48 -34.13 37.48
C GLN A 408 4.41 -34.49 35.97
N ILE A 409 5.16 -33.84 35.09
CA ILE A 409 5.20 -34.16 33.66
C ILE A 409 5.79 -35.55 33.42
N VAL A 410 6.84 -35.87 34.18
CA VAL A 410 7.52 -37.17 34.10
C VAL A 410 6.59 -38.29 34.63
N ASP A 411 5.98 -38.05 35.79
CA ASP A 411 5.12 -39.03 36.47
C ASP A 411 3.80 -39.28 35.69
N LEU A 412 3.34 -38.33 34.91
CA LEU A 412 2.21 -38.49 33.97
C LEU A 412 2.55 -39.32 32.73
N GLY A 413 3.83 -39.76 32.57
CA GLY A 413 4.28 -40.65 31.48
C GLY A 413 4.72 -39.92 30.21
N PHE A 414 5.10 -38.63 30.28
CA PHE A 414 5.59 -37.91 29.09
C PHE A 414 6.86 -38.57 28.51
N ILE A 415 7.74 -39.06 29.37
CA ILE A 415 8.99 -39.69 28.95
C ILE A 415 8.73 -41.00 28.22
N ASP A 416 7.76 -41.79 28.67
CA ASP A 416 7.36 -43.02 27.98
C ASP A 416 6.83 -42.72 26.58
N TYR A 417 6.03 -41.65 26.46
CA TYR A 417 5.59 -41.18 25.15
C TYR A 417 6.78 -40.79 24.24
N VAL A 418 7.75 -40.02 24.76
CA VAL A 418 8.95 -39.62 24.00
C VAL A 418 9.78 -40.84 23.58
N ASN A 419 9.98 -41.80 24.48
CA ASN A 419 10.75 -42.99 24.20
C ASN A 419 10.09 -43.87 23.13
N ALA A 420 8.77 -43.98 23.15
CA ALA A 420 8.00 -44.73 22.17
C ALA A 420 7.91 -44.02 20.80
N ALA A 421 8.18 -42.72 20.74
CA ALA A 421 8.16 -41.96 19.49
C ALA A 421 9.38 -42.28 18.61
N GLY A 422 9.20 -42.21 17.30
CA GLY A 422 10.31 -42.24 16.34
C GLY A 422 11.09 -40.90 16.35
N ALA A 423 12.28 -40.90 15.73
CA ALA A 423 13.06 -39.66 15.56
C ALA A 423 12.26 -38.56 14.87
N GLY A 424 12.58 -37.29 15.20
CA GLY A 424 11.93 -36.10 14.64
C GLY A 424 10.73 -35.60 15.46
N PRO A 425 9.77 -34.94 14.85
CA PRO A 425 8.71 -34.19 15.53
C PRO A 425 7.81 -35.05 16.42
N LEU A 426 7.58 -34.61 17.66
CA LEU A 426 6.69 -35.26 18.61
C LEU A 426 5.20 -34.97 18.35
N PHE A 427 4.89 -33.78 17.84
CA PHE A 427 3.52 -33.22 17.86
C PHE A 427 2.93 -32.90 16.49
N HIS A 428 3.69 -33.08 15.41
CA HIS A 428 3.19 -32.90 14.04
C HIS A 428 3.76 -33.92 13.07
N ASN A 429 3.16 -34.04 11.89
CA ASN A 429 3.50 -35.09 10.91
C ASN A 429 4.37 -34.58 9.74
N ALA A 430 4.88 -33.34 9.79
CA ALA A 430 5.79 -32.87 8.75
C ALA A 430 7.10 -33.67 8.78
N THR A 431 7.58 -34.05 7.60
CA THR A 431 8.82 -34.79 7.39
C THR A 431 9.97 -33.93 6.89
N GLU A 432 9.63 -32.79 6.29
CA GLU A 432 10.58 -31.84 5.71
C GLU A 432 10.87 -30.72 6.72
N PRO A 433 12.13 -30.47 7.09
CA PRO A 433 12.50 -29.47 8.10
C PRO A 433 11.95 -28.07 7.84
N GLU A 434 11.89 -27.62 6.59
CA GLU A 434 11.36 -26.33 6.19
C GLU A 434 9.85 -26.17 6.48
N LYS A 435 9.13 -27.27 6.65
CA LYS A 435 7.70 -27.29 7.00
C LYS A 435 7.43 -27.36 8.50
N PHE A 436 8.44 -27.63 9.33
CA PHE A 436 8.28 -27.85 10.78
C PHE A 436 7.63 -26.67 11.48
N ALA A 437 8.13 -25.45 11.24
CA ALA A 437 7.59 -24.24 11.87
C ALA A 437 6.10 -24.01 11.52
N THR A 438 5.73 -24.24 10.25
CA THR A 438 4.34 -24.08 9.79
C THR A 438 3.44 -25.17 10.39
N ALA A 439 3.89 -26.41 10.42
CA ALA A 439 3.15 -27.53 11.00
C ALA A 439 2.95 -27.33 12.51
N ALA A 440 3.99 -26.96 13.24
CA ALA A 440 3.92 -26.65 14.68
C ALA A 440 2.93 -25.50 14.98
N SER A 441 2.93 -24.45 14.15
CA SER A 441 1.98 -23.35 14.26
C SER A 441 0.54 -23.81 14.04
N SER A 442 0.30 -24.67 13.05
CA SER A 442 -1.03 -25.23 12.77
C SER A 442 -1.55 -26.05 13.96
N VAL A 443 -0.71 -26.90 14.56
CA VAL A 443 -1.07 -27.67 15.76
C VAL A 443 -1.36 -26.75 16.95
N SER A 444 -0.59 -25.68 17.14
CA SER A 444 -0.84 -24.65 18.16
C SER A 444 -2.23 -24.03 18.03
N ASP A 445 -2.63 -23.72 16.79
CA ASP A 445 -3.96 -23.18 16.49
C ASP A 445 -5.07 -24.21 16.74
N GLU A 446 -4.84 -25.47 16.42
CA GLU A 446 -5.79 -26.55 16.70
C GLU A 446 -6.00 -26.74 18.20
N ILE A 447 -4.95 -26.71 19.01
CA ILE A 447 -5.05 -26.77 20.46
C ILE A 447 -5.86 -25.58 20.99
N SER A 448 -5.58 -24.36 20.52
CA SER A 448 -6.34 -23.17 20.89
C SER A 448 -7.83 -23.28 20.55
N LYS A 449 -8.14 -23.78 19.35
CA LYS A 449 -9.52 -23.99 18.90
C LYS A 449 -10.22 -25.07 19.72
N TRP A 450 -9.53 -26.16 20.01
CA TRP A 450 -10.05 -27.25 20.84
C TRP A 450 -10.40 -26.75 22.26
N LEU A 451 -9.46 -26.11 22.96
CA LEU A 451 -9.67 -25.58 24.31
C LEU A 451 -10.86 -24.63 24.40
N ARG A 452 -11.06 -23.77 23.38
CA ARG A 452 -12.22 -22.87 23.31
C ARG A 452 -13.51 -23.61 23.06
N ARG A 453 -13.55 -24.56 22.10
CA ARG A 453 -14.72 -25.35 21.75
C ARG A 453 -15.17 -26.24 22.93
N SER A 454 -14.23 -26.76 23.68
CA SER A 454 -14.50 -27.54 24.89
C SER A 454 -14.95 -26.70 26.08
N LYS A 455 -14.96 -25.35 25.94
CA LYS A 455 -15.35 -24.38 26.97
C LYS A 455 -14.57 -24.49 28.29
N VAL A 456 -13.37 -25.12 28.25
CA VAL A 456 -12.48 -25.24 29.43
C VAL A 456 -11.61 -24.00 29.63
N THR A 457 -11.48 -23.15 28.62
CA THR A 457 -10.79 -21.86 28.75
C THR A 457 -11.80 -20.79 29.08
N PRO A 458 -11.61 -20.06 30.20
CA PRO A 458 -12.52 -18.99 30.60
C PRO A 458 -12.45 -17.79 29.65
N GLU A 459 -13.52 -17.02 29.61
CA GLU A 459 -13.56 -15.80 28.82
C GLU A 459 -12.48 -14.79 29.29
N GLY A 460 -11.86 -14.10 28.37
CA GLY A 460 -10.79 -13.13 28.64
C GLY A 460 -9.39 -13.74 28.82
N VAL A 461 -9.25 -15.08 28.93
CA VAL A 461 -7.95 -15.76 28.93
C VAL A 461 -7.62 -16.25 27.51
N GLN A 462 -6.38 -16.04 27.09
CA GLN A 462 -5.86 -16.63 25.86
C GLN A 462 -5.39 -18.07 26.18
N PRO A 463 -5.96 -19.12 25.53
CA PRO A 463 -5.77 -20.50 25.93
C PRO A 463 -4.30 -20.90 26.20
N ASN A 464 -3.44 -20.57 25.26
CA ASN A 464 -2.03 -20.96 25.35
C ASN A 464 -1.17 -19.92 26.09
N HIS A 465 -1.54 -18.64 26.01
CA HIS A 465 -0.76 -17.56 26.62
C HIS A 465 -1.10 -17.37 28.11
N GLY A 466 -2.26 -17.86 28.54
CA GLY A 466 -2.70 -17.87 29.94
C GLY A 466 -1.71 -18.58 30.86
N TRP A 467 -1.09 -19.68 30.40
CA TRP A 467 -0.06 -20.40 31.15
C TRP A 467 1.16 -19.56 31.46
N ARG A 468 1.59 -18.77 30.49
CA ARG A 468 2.75 -17.88 30.63
C ARG A 468 2.51 -16.78 31.66
N HIS A 469 1.30 -16.24 31.71
CA HIS A 469 0.91 -15.29 32.74
C HIS A 469 0.80 -15.95 34.11
N ARG A 470 0.16 -17.15 34.18
CA ARG A 470 0.03 -17.92 35.42
C ARG A 470 1.41 -18.24 36.04
N LEU A 471 2.36 -18.75 35.25
CA LEU A 471 3.69 -19.08 35.76
C LEU A 471 4.37 -17.86 36.40
N LYS A 472 4.28 -16.68 35.80
CA LYS A 472 4.84 -15.45 36.41
C LYS A 472 4.16 -15.08 37.73
N THR A 473 2.83 -15.21 37.79
CA THR A 473 2.08 -14.96 39.02
C THR A 473 2.50 -15.93 40.12
N LYS A 474 2.52 -17.24 39.82
CA LYS A 474 2.92 -18.27 40.80
C LYS A 474 4.37 -18.14 41.25
N ALA A 475 5.27 -17.83 40.32
CA ALA A 475 6.66 -17.57 40.66
C ALA A 475 6.82 -16.36 41.62
N SER A 476 6.05 -15.30 41.40
CA SER A 476 6.03 -14.15 42.30
C SER A 476 5.49 -14.50 43.67
N GLU A 477 4.40 -15.26 43.75
CA GLU A 477 3.83 -15.77 45.03
C GLU A 477 4.83 -16.64 45.80
N LEU A 478 5.62 -17.44 45.10
CA LEU A 478 6.62 -18.33 45.68
C LEU A 478 7.98 -17.65 45.95
N GLY A 479 8.14 -16.36 45.64
CA GLY A 479 9.41 -15.65 45.77
C GLY A 479 10.53 -16.20 44.90
N ILE A 480 10.20 -16.70 43.69
CA ILE A 480 11.17 -17.18 42.69
C ILE A 480 11.71 -15.98 41.92
N ASP A 481 13.02 -15.93 41.75
CA ASP A 481 13.70 -14.85 41.05
C ASP A 481 13.12 -14.68 39.62
N ALA A 482 12.76 -13.42 39.30
CA ALA A 482 12.14 -13.09 38.02
C ALA A 482 13.04 -13.37 36.81
N ARG A 483 14.38 -13.23 36.96
CA ARG A 483 15.36 -13.51 35.91
C ARG A 483 15.38 -15.00 35.57
N VAL A 484 15.28 -15.87 36.60
CA VAL A 484 15.22 -17.33 36.39
C VAL A 484 13.94 -17.70 35.62
N ILE A 485 12.81 -17.11 35.99
CA ILE A 485 11.53 -17.33 35.27
C ILE A 485 11.57 -16.78 33.85
N ASP A 486 12.17 -15.61 33.64
CA ASP A 486 12.34 -15.05 32.28
C ASP A 486 13.24 -15.93 31.42
N ALA A 487 14.30 -16.53 31.98
CA ALA A 487 15.14 -17.49 31.27
C ALA A 487 14.40 -18.80 30.94
N ILE A 488 13.57 -19.33 31.84
CA ILE A 488 12.72 -20.49 31.57
C ILE A 488 11.72 -20.19 30.45
N GLN A 489 11.05 -19.05 30.52
CA GLN A 489 10.06 -18.63 29.54
C GLN A 489 10.65 -18.16 28.20
N GLY A 490 11.94 -17.86 28.10
CA GLY A 490 12.59 -17.27 26.92
C GLY A 490 12.12 -15.84 26.67
N HIS A 491 12.17 -14.99 27.71
CA HIS A 491 12.10 -13.53 27.58
C HIS A 491 13.52 -12.97 27.40
N ALA A 492 13.67 -12.01 26.48
CA ALA A 492 14.91 -11.25 26.39
C ALA A 492 15.11 -10.42 27.65
N GLY A 493 16.35 -10.24 28.06
CA GLY A 493 16.73 -9.35 29.13
C GLY A 493 16.19 -7.93 28.90
N ARG A 494 15.82 -7.24 29.96
CA ARG A 494 15.25 -5.87 29.89
C ARG A 494 16.32 -4.80 29.96
N THR A 495 17.45 -5.14 30.56
CA THR A 495 18.60 -4.26 30.76
C THR A 495 19.87 -4.93 30.26
N ALA A 496 20.91 -4.13 30.03
CA ALA A 496 22.23 -4.66 29.70
C ALA A 496 22.75 -5.60 30.83
N GLY A 497 22.44 -5.29 32.07
CA GLY A 497 22.80 -6.11 33.23
C GLY A 497 22.17 -7.50 33.24
N ASP A 498 20.96 -7.66 32.68
CA ASP A 498 20.29 -8.97 32.60
C ASP A 498 21.02 -9.94 31.65
N ASN A 499 21.87 -9.44 30.76
CA ASN A 499 22.64 -10.22 29.82
C ASN A 499 23.99 -10.69 30.38
N TYR A 500 24.37 -10.26 31.59
CA TYR A 500 25.59 -10.72 32.26
C TYR A 500 25.32 -12.02 33.03
N GLY A 501 26.03 -13.08 32.63
CA GLY A 501 25.94 -14.41 33.24
C GLY A 501 24.69 -15.21 32.86
N ASP A 502 24.88 -16.49 32.64
CA ASP A 502 23.80 -17.39 32.23
C ASP A 502 23.02 -17.92 33.45
N VAL A 503 21.71 -18.09 33.26
CA VAL A 503 20.88 -18.83 34.23
C VAL A 503 21.07 -20.33 34.00
N THR A 504 21.81 -20.99 34.91
CA THR A 504 22.14 -22.39 34.78
C THR A 504 20.90 -23.31 34.83
N VAL A 505 21.03 -24.52 34.26
CA VAL A 505 19.99 -25.56 34.36
C VAL A 505 19.66 -25.87 35.83
N ALA A 506 20.65 -25.91 36.69
CA ALA A 506 20.45 -26.14 38.12
C ALA A 506 19.60 -25.06 38.81
N ALA A 507 19.79 -23.78 38.44
CA ALA A 507 18.97 -22.71 38.95
C ALA A 507 17.52 -22.81 38.45
N LYS A 508 17.31 -23.14 37.18
CA LYS A 508 15.99 -23.41 36.59
C LYS A 508 15.31 -24.58 37.23
N THR A 509 16.05 -25.68 37.54
CA THR A 509 15.54 -26.88 38.23
C THR A 509 15.00 -26.51 39.59
N ARG A 510 15.79 -25.79 40.42
CA ARG A 510 15.33 -25.33 41.75
C ARG A 510 14.07 -24.47 41.67
N ALA A 511 13.93 -23.66 40.63
CA ALA A 511 12.76 -22.84 40.43
C ALA A 511 11.51 -23.66 40.05
N ILE A 512 11.68 -24.63 39.14
CA ILE A 512 10.60 -25.50 38.68
C ILE A 512 10.13 -26.46 39.78
N ASP A 513 11.04 -27.01 40.59
CA ASP A 513 10.71 -27.91 41.70
C ASP A 513 9.89 -27.25 42.81
N ARG A 514 9.92 -25.89 42.91
CA ARG A 514 9.09 -25.13 43.85
C ARG A 514 7.66 -24.92 43.34
N LEU A 515 7.39 -25.19 42.08
CA LEU A 515 6.04 -25.06 41.56
C LEU A 515 5.14 -26.16 42.13
N PRO A 516 3.91 -25.81 42.58
CA PRO A 516 2.99 -26.83 43.10
C PRO A 516 2.48 -27.74 41.95
N TRP A 517 2.12 -28.96 42.29
CA TRP A 517 1.35 -29.82 41.41
C TRP A 517 0.00 -29.15 41.08
N ILE A 518 -0.47 -29.32 39.84
CA ILE A 518 -1.72 -28.66 39.39
C ILE A 518 -2.89 -29.65 39.36
N ALA A 519 -2.64 -30.93 39.42
CA ALA A 519 -3.66 -31.98 39.50
C ALA A 519 -3.19 -33.06 40.48
N ASP A 520 -4.09 -33.49 41.32
CA ASP A 520 -3.93 -34.66 42.17
C ASP A 520 -4.34 -35.91 41.43
#